data_89e5ce63487f8f5fbac455fba2ac4619
#
_entry.id   89e5ce63487f8f5fbac455fba2ac4619
#
_cell.length_a   1.000
_cell.length_b   1.000
_cell.length_c   1.000
_cell.angle_alpha   90.00
_cell.angle_beta   90.00
_cell.angle_gamma   90.00
#
_symmetry.space_group_name_H-M   'P 1'
#
loop_
_entity.id
_entity.type
_entity.pdbx_description
1 polymer ?
#
loop_
_entity_poly.entity_id
_entity_poly.type
_entity_poly.pdbx_seq_one_letter_code
_entity_poly.pdbx_strand_id
1 'polypeptide(L)'
;MVRNLSMILSLGFLFSNTPSNTRPVNTYSIVAYDDSTGQLGVAVQSHWFSVGSLVPWAKAGVGAVATQSLVKVEYGPDGLKGMDEGKLPHTILSELLADDNGRDLRQVAMIDRHGNVSAHTGEKCIDYAGHQIGKNYSVQANIMEKPTVWPAMAMAFEKTRGDLADRMMAALDAAENEGGDLRGKQSASMLIVSGKPTGIPWKDVVMDLRVDDHPTPLKELKRLIRIHRAYQHANKGDHYLELGKIDEAMIEYGRASQFYPENPELPYWSAVTLAGIGDLQKALPIFREVFDK
;
A
#
# COMPACT_ATOMS: atom_id res chain seq x y z
N MET A 1 -11.24 -36.90 -49.06
CA MET A 1 -12.03 -37.45 -47.95
C MET A 1 -12.15 -36.40 -46.87
N VAL A 2 -13.31 -35.82 -46.80
CA VAL A 2 -13.76 -34.74 -45.92
C VAL A 2 -14.17 -35.33 -44.59
N ARG A 3 -13.96 -34.60 -43.48
CA ARG A 3 -14.55 -34.70 -42.11
C ARG A 3 -13.42 -34.55 -41.06
N ASN A 4 -13.40 -33.63 -40.13
CA ASN A 4 -14.45 -32.87 -39.48
C ASN A 4 -13.86 -31.57 -38.94
N LEU A 5 -14.35 -30.47 -39.45
CA LEU A 5 -14.22 -29.14 -38.88
C LEU A 5 -15.60 -28.78 -38.32
N SER A 6 -15.86 -29.05 -37.07
CA SER A 6 -17.08 -28.60 -36.38
C SER A 6 -17.07 -29.04 -34.92
N MET A 7 -16.48 -28.23 -34.06
CA MET A 7 -16.89 -28.11 -32.64
C MET A 7 -16.08 -27.03 -31.90
N ILE A 8 -16.14 -25.83 -32.45
CA ILE A 8 -15.83 -24.63 -31.69
C ILE A 8 -16.93 -23.63 -32.06
N LEU A 9 -18.05 -23.70 -31.39
CA LEU A 9 -19.02 -22.61 -31.28
C LEU A 9 -20.11 -23.04 -30.30
N SER A 10 -20.07 -22.55 -29.11
CA SER A 10 -21.20 -22.11 -28.29
C SER A 10 -20.82 -22.00 -26.84
N LEU A 11 -19.95 -21.07 -26.48
CA LEU A 11 -20.08 -20.37 -25.20
C LEU A 11 -20.58 -18.97 -25.54
N GLY A 12 -21.86 -18.91 -25.85
CA GLY A 12 -22.60 -17.65 -25.93
C GLY A 12 -22.72 -17.09 -24.52
N PHE A 13 -21.86 -16.14 -24.18
CA PHE A 13 -22.04 -15.31 -23.03
C PHE A 13 -23.26 -14.43 -23.25
N LEU A 14 -24.35 -14.76 -22.62
CA LEU A 14 -25.48 -13.85 -22.40
C LEU A 14 -25.05 -12.77 -21.41
N PHE A 15 -24.31 -11.77 -21.88
CA PHE A 15 -24.17 -10.51 -21.16
C PHE A 15 -25.40 -9.67 -21.41
N SER A 16 -26.30 -9.61 -20.43
CA SER A 16 -27.33 -8.57 -20.38
C SER A 16 -26.63 -7.22 -20.20
N ASN A 17 -27.00 -6.29 -21.07
CA ASN A 17 -26.49 -4.93 -21.19
C ASN A 17 -26.33 -4.19 -19.87
N THR A 18 -25.12 -4.05 -19.37
CA THR A 18 -24.63 -2.91 -18.63
C THR A 18 -23.19 -2.66 -19.08
N PRO A 19 -22.84 -1.48 -19.57
CA PRO A 19 -21.48 -1.16 -19.96
C PRO A 19 -20.66 -0.82 -18.72
N SER A 20 -20.14 -1.81 -18.01
CA SER A 20 -19.00 -1.58 -17.15
C SER A 20 -17.80 -2.25 -17.79
N ASN A 21 -17.00 -1.42 -18.45
CA ASN A 21 -15.73 -1.77 -19.09
C ASN A 21 -14.62 -2.12 -18.07
N THR A 22 -14.97 -2.60 -16.88
CA THR A 22 -14.01 -2.94 -15.83
C THR A 22 -13.61 -4.41 -15.97
N ARG A 23 -12.36 -4.63 -16.40
CA ARG A 23 -11.72 -5.95 -16.34
C ARG A 23 -11.47 -6.33 -14.87
N PRO A 24 -11.46 -7.62 -14.50
CA PRO A 24 -11.17 -8.04 -13.14
C PRO A 24 -9.75 -7.62 -12.75
N VAL A 25 -9.65 -6.93 -11.62
CA VAL A 25 -8.37 -6.58 -10.99
C VAL A 25 -8.05 -7.66 -9.96
N ASN A 26 -7.24 -8.63 -10.37
CA ASN A 26 -6.79 -9.72 -9.50
C ASN A 26 -5.75 -9.18 -8.55
N THR A 27 -5.90 -9.44 -7.26
CA THR A 27 -5.19 -8.61 -6.30
C THR A 27 -5.15 -9.27 -4.94
N TYR A 28 -4.08 -9.05 -4.21
CA TYR A 28 -4.08 -9.21 -2.77
C TYR A 28 -3.71 -7.89 -2.09
N SER A 29 -4.41 -7.59 -1.00
CA SER A 29 -4.25 -6.34 -0.29
C SER A 29 -4.48 -6.49 1.21
N ILE A 30 -4.10 -5.45 1.95
CA ILE A 30 -4.34 -5.31 3.39
C ILE A 30 -4.80 -3.90 3.68
N VAL A 31 -5.82 -3.75 4.54
CA VAL A 31 -6.11 -2.51 5.26
C VAL A 31 -5.73 -2.68 6.71
N ALA A 32 -5.09 -1.69 7.32
CA ALA A 32 -4.63 -1.82 8.70
C ALA A 32 -4.63 -0.48 9.45
N TYR A 33 -4.80 -0.59 10.77
CA TYR A 33 -4.69 0.49 11.74
C TYR A 33 -3.62 0.13 12.78
N ASP A 34 -2.73 1.08 13.06
CA ASP A 34 -1.73 0.95 14.13
C ASP A 34 -2.22 1.71 15.36
N ASP A 35 -2.58 0.97 16.41
CA ASP A 35 -3.12 1.53 17.66
C ASP A 35 -2.07 2.32 18.47
N SER A 36 -0.78 2.15 18.20
CA SER A 36 0.29 2.88 18.88
C SER A 36 0.53 4.27 18.30
N THR A 37 0.38 4.44 16.98
CA THR A 37 0.62 5.70 16.25
C THR A 37 -0.66 6.36 15.76
N GLY A 38 -1.76 5.60 15.69
CA GLY A 38 -3.01 6.00 15.09
C GLY A 38 -2.99 5.98 13.55
N GLN A 39 -1.89 5.57 12.93
CA GLN A 39 -1.77 5.51 11.48
C GLN A 39 -2.74 4.51 10.87
N LEU A 40 -3.23 4.85 9.67
CA LEU A 40 -4.10 4.02 8.86
C LEU A 40 -3.41 3.74 7.52
N GLY A 41 -3.50 2.52 7.01
CA GLY A 41 -2.80 2.18 5.78
C GLY A 41 -3.52 1.17 4.91
N VAL A 42 -3.18 1.20 3.62
CA VAL A 42 -3.53 0.19 2.62
C VAL A 42 -2.29 -0.18 1.85
N ALA A 43 -2.05 -1.48 1.69
CA ALA A 43 -1.02 -1.97 0.79
C ALA A 43 -1.60 -3.02 -0.16
N VAL A 44 -1.11 -3.06 -1.40
CA VAL A 44 -1.68 -3.87 -2.47
C VAL A 44 -0.62 -4.30 -3.49
N GLN A 45 -0.80 -5.48 -4.05
CA GLN A 45 -0.11 -5.95 -5.27
C GLN A 45 -1.10 -6.59 -6.23
N SER A 46 -0.85 -6.45 -7.53
CA SER A 46 -1.71 -7.00 -8.57
C SER A 46 -0.93 -7.26 -9.86
N HIS A 47 -1.42 -8.21 -10.66
CA HIS A 47 -1.10 -8.28 -12.09
C HIS A 47 -2.04 -7.36 -12.89
N TRP A 48 -1.98 -6.08 -12.55
CA TRP A 48 -2.73 -5.00 -13.18
C TRP A 48 -1.86 -3.75 -13.23
N PHE A 49 -1.96 -2.99 -14.32
CA PHE A 49 -1.23 -1.72 -14.47
C PHE A 49 -1.73 -0.69 -13.45
N SER A 50 -0.78 -0.06 -12.72
CA SER A 50 -1.05 1.06 -11.81
C SER A 50 -2.18 0.80 -10.79
N VAL A 51 -2.13 -0.36 -10.10
CA VAL A 51 -3.14 -0.75 -9.09
C VAL A 51 -3.31 0.28 -7.98
N GLY A 52 -2.26 1.05 -7.68
CA GLY A 52 -2.25 2.09 -6.67
C GLY A 52 -3.17 3.28 -6.95
N SER A 53 -3.68 3.42 -8.18
CA SER A 53 -4.64 4.47 -8.53
C SER A 53 -6.10 4.07 -8.31
N LEU A 54 -6.37 2.79 -8.06
CA LEU A 54 -7.73 2.24 -8.02
C LEU A 54 -8.11 1.63 -6.67
N VAL A 55 -7.19 0.84 -6.08
CA VAL A 55 -7.48 -0.02 -4.93
C VAL A 55 -7.35 0.70 -3.59
N PRO A 56 -6.24 1.41 -3.28
CA PRO A 56 -6.02 1.98 -1.96
C PRO A 56 -6.66 3.37 -1.81
N TRP A 57 -7.39 3.53 -0.70
CA TRP A 57 -8.00 4.78 -0.28
C TRP A 57 -7.77 4.96 1.21
N ALA A 58 -7.31 6.13 1.63
CA ALA A 58 -7.13 6.45 3.04
C ALA A 58 -7.30 7.94 3.29
N LYS A 59 -7.83 8.28 4.47
CA LYS A 59 -7.99 9.65 4.96
C LYS A 59 -7.56 9.72 6.42
N ALA A 60 -6.64 10.64 6.70
CA ALA A 60 -6.08 10.83 8.04
C ALA A 60 -7.17 11.08 9.09
N GLY A 61 -7.08 10.35 10.21
CA GLY A 61 -8.04 10.46 11.31
C GLY A 61 -9.46 9.96 10.98
N VAL A 62 -9.65 9.27 9.84
CA VAL A 62 -10.96 8.77 9.40
C VAL A 62 -10.91 7.26 9.20
N GLY A 63 -10.17 6.77 8.21
CA GLY A 63 -10.16 5.36 7.88
C GLY A 63 -9.35 5.04 6.64
N ALA A 64 -9.37 3.74 6.26
CA ALA A 64 -8.78 3.21 5.05
C ALA A 64 -9.69 2.19 4.38
N VAL A 65 -9.65 2.12 3.05
CA VAL A 65 -10.48 1.23 2.23
C VAL A 65 -9.62 0.61 1.14
N ALA A 66 -9.78 -0.69 0.93
CA ALA A 66 -9.31 -1.40 -0.27
C ALA A 66 -10.52 -1.90 -1.07
N THR A 67 -10.62 -1.56 -2.35
CA THR A 67 -11.66 -2.05 -3.26
C THR A 67 -11.01 -2.70 -4.47
N GLN A 68 -11.36 -3.95 -4.76
CA GLN A 68 -10.69 -4.79 -5.75
C GLN A 68 -11.62 -5.84 -6.39
N SER A 69 -11.08 -6.81 -7.14
CA SER A 69 -11.78 -7.78 -7.99
C SER A 69 -12.38 -7.07 -9.22
N LEU A 70 -13.64 -7.28 -9.61
CA LEU A 70 -14.26 -6.34 -10.54
C LEU A 70 -14.51 -5.03 -9.78
N VAL A 71 -13.49 -4.16 -9.82
CA VAL A 71 -13.43 -2.98 -8.97
C VAL A 71 -14.60 -2.02 -9.26
N LYS A 72 -15.22 -1.56 -8.18
CA LYS A 72 -16.08 -0.37 -8.18
C LYS A 72 -15.37 0.66 -7.30
N VAL A 73 -14.78 1.65 -7.93
CA VAL A 73 -13.88 2.61 -7.29
C VAL A 73 -14.58 3.43 -6.21
N GLU A 74 -15.88 3.68 -6.41
CA GLU A 74 -16.73 4.47 -5.52
C GLU A 74 -16.78 3.93 -4.07
N TYR A 75 -16.56 2.62 -3.85
CA TYR A 75 -16.46 2.07 -2.49
C TYR A 75 -15.35 2.75 -1.66
N GLY A 76 -14.29 3.25 -2.31
CA GLY A 76 -13.21 3.98 -1.64
C GLY A 76 -13.68 5.32 -1.06
N PRO A 77 -14.01 6.32 -1.89
CA PRO A 77 -14.43 7.64 -1.42
C PRO A 77 -15.74 7.59 -0.62
N ASP A 78 -16.73 6.77 -1.00
CA ASP A 78 -18.00 6.67 -0.28
C ASP A 78 -17.81 6.01 1.10
N GLY A 79 -16.94 5.00 1.18
CA GLY A 79 -16.54 4.38 2.43
C GLY A 79 -15.88 5.37 3.39
N LEU A 80 -14.91 6.14 2.88
CA LEU A 80 -14.25 7.19 3.67
C LEU A 80 -15.22 8.28 4.10
N LYS A 81 -16.14 8.69 3.23
CA LYS A 81 -17.18 9.66 3.56
C LYS A 81 -18.08 9.18 4.70
N GLY A 82 -18.56 7.94 4.61
CA GLY A 82 -19.40 7.36 5.68
C GLY A 82 -18.68 7.27 7.02
N MET A 83 -17.37 6.88 7.02
CA MET A 83 -16.57 6.86 8.24
C MET A 83 -16.32 8.27 8.81
N ASP A 84 -16.13 9.27 7.97
CA ASP A 84 -15.97 10.68 8.35
C ASP A 84 -17.26 11.25 8.99
N GLU A 85 -18.42 10.77 8.53
CA GLU A 85 -19.74 11.04 9.11
C GLU A 85 -20.01 10.27 10.43
N GLY A 86 -19.07 9.42 10.86
CA GLY A 86 -19.16 8.66 12.12
C GLY A 86 -19.90 7.33 12.02
N LYS A 87 -20.22 6.85 10.81
CA LYS A 87 -20.79 5.51 10.62
C LYS A 87 -19.71 4.43 10.80
N LEU A 88 -20.12 3.27 11.29
CA LEU A 88 -19.24 2.12 11.42
C LEU A 88 -18.99 1.42 10.06
N PRO A 89 -17.80 0.84 9.81
CA PRO A 89 -17.46 0.18 8.55
C PRO A 89 -18.47 -0.88 8.10
N HIS A 90 -19.03 -1.67 9.02
CA HIS A 90 -20.01 -2.71 8.68
C HIS A 90 -21.34 -2.12 8.18
N THR A 91 -21.78 -1.01 8.74
CA THR A 91 -23.01 -0.33 8.31
C THR A 91 -22.81 0.25 6.91
N ILE A 92 -21.70 0.95 6.70
CA ILE A 92 -21.35 1.55 5.40
C ILE A 92 -21.27 0.48 4.33
N LEU A 93 -20.51 -0.60 4.59
CA LEU A 93 -20.33 -1.67 3.63
C LEU A 93 -21.64 -2.35 3.28
N SER A 94 -22.53 -2.57 4.26
CA SER A 94 -23.87 -3.13 4.04
C SER A 94 -24.74 -2.22 3.17
N GLU A 95 -24.74 -0.91 3.42
CA GLU A 95 -25.48 0.07 2.62
C GLU A 95 -24.98 0.09 1.16
N LEU A 96 -23.67 0.18 0.95
CA LEU A 96 -23.06 0.23 -0.39
C LEU A 96 -23.26 -1.07 -1.18
N LEU A 97 -23.24 -2.24 -0.51
CA LEU A 97 -23.51 -3.53 -1.14
C LEU A 97 -25.00 -3.68 -1.50
N ALA A 98 -25.92 -3.14 -0.70
CA ALA A 98 -27.35 -3.18 -1.01
C ALA A 98 -27.67 -2.43 -2.30
N ASP A 99 -26.96 -1.33 -2.57
CA ASP A 99 -27.14 -0.49 -3.76
C ASP A 99 -26.30 -0.95 -4.97
N ASP A 100 -25.52 -2.04 -4.84
CA ASP A 100 -24.70 -2.57 -5.94
C ASP A 100 -25.25 -3.91 -6.44
N ASN A 101 -25.87 -3.91 -7.62
CA ASN A 101 -26.31 -5.14 -8.30
C ASN A 101 -25.15 -6.07 -8.67
N GLY A 102 -23.92 -5.57 -8.71
CA GLY A 102 -22.69 -6.31 -8.98
C GLY A 102 -21.95 -6.78 -7.73
N ARG A 103 -22.52 -6.66 -6.52
CA ARG A 103 -21.85 -6.94 -5.23
C ARG A 103 -21.18 -8.31 -5.15
N ASP A 104 -21.74 -9.33 -5.84
CA ASP A 104 -21.17 -10.68 -5.87
C ASP A 104 -19.80 -10.74 -6.56
N LEU A 105 -19.44 -9.71 -7.33
CA LEU A 105 -18.18 -9.59 -8.05
C LEU A 105 -17.17 -8.67 -7.34
N ARG A 106 -17.55 -8.06 -6.21
CA ARG A 106 -16.70 -7.10 -5.49
C ARG A 106 -15.94 -7.75 -4.37
N GLN A 107 -14.74 -7.22 -4.11
CA GLN A 107 -14.01 -7.54 -2.90
C GLN A 107 -13.57 -6.22 -2.25
N VAL A 108 -14.04 -5.96 -1.04
CA VAL A 108 -13.87 -4.67 -0.36
C VAL A 108 -13.52 -4.91 1.10
N ALA A 109 -12.59 -4.13 1.63
CA ALA A 109 -12.32 -4.06 3.07
C ALA A 109 -12.23 -2.61 3.52
N MET A 110 -12.76 -2.32 4.71
CA MET A 110 -12.79 -1.00 5.32
C MET A 110 -12.34 -1.10 6.78
N ILE A 111 -11.57 -0.11 7.22
CA ILE A 111 -11.15 0.04 8.62
C ILE A 111 -11.26 1.50 9.03
N ASP A 112 -11.81 1.77 10.21
CA ASP A 112 -11.91 3.12 10.76
C ASP A 112 -10.74 3.46 11.70
N ARG A 113 -10.70 4.71 12.16
CA ARG A 113 -9.70 5.23 13.10
C ARG A 113 -9.75 4.60 14.51
N HIS A 114 -10.71 3.75 14.78
CA HIS A 114 -10.85 3.02 16.05
C HIS A 114 -10.49 1.55 15.90
N GLY A 115 -10.08 1.12 14.70
CA GLY A 115 -9.75 -0.26 14.40
C GLY A 115 -10.95 -1.16 14.15
N ASN A 116 -12.16 -0.60 13.99
CA ASN A 116 -13.32 -1.38 13.54
C ASN A 116 -13.13 -1.76 12.08
N VAL A 117 -13.32 -3.03 11.76
CA VAL A 117 -13.06 -3.60 10.43
C VAL A 117 -14.31 -4.23 9.87
N SER A 118 -14.51 -4.10 8.56
CA SER A 118 -15.48 -4.88 7.80
C SER A 118 -14.92 -5.25 6.45
N ALA A 119 -15.21 -6.47 5.98
CA ALA A 119 -14.78 -6.95 4.67
C ALA A 119 -15.88 -7.75 3.98
N HIS A 120 -15.86 -7.73 2.65
CA HIS A 120 -16.73 -8.48 1.76
C HIS A 120 -15.91 -9.14 0.66
N THR A 121 -16.16 -10.41 0.43
CA THR A 121 -15.74 -11.15 -0.77
C THR A 121 -16.98 -11.73 -1.40
N GLY A 122 -17.35 -11.23 -2.58
CA GLY A 122 -18.55 -11.66 -3.28
C GLY A 122 -18.42 -13.09 -3.82
N GLU A 123 -19.52 -13.82 -3.88
CA GLU A 123 -19.57 -15.23 -4.27
C GLU A 123 -19.11 -15.52 -5.70
N LYS A 124 -19.07 -14.49 -6.56
CA LYS A 124 -18.59 -14.56 -7.95
C LYS A 124 -17.20 -13.96 -8.14
N CYS A 125 -16.50 -13.64 -7.04
CA CYS A 125 -15.06 -13.37 -7.14
C CYS A 125 -14.36 -14.65 -7.64
N ILE A 126 -13.45 -14.46 -8.58
CA ILE A 126 -12.76 -15.61 -9.21
C ILE A 126 -11.86 -16.29 -8.18
N ASP A 127 -11.93 -17.62 -8.09
CA ASP A 127 -11.17 -18.47 -7.17
C ASP A 127 -9.63 -18.43 -7.43
N TYR A 128 -8.79 -18.62 -6.42
CA TYR A 128 -9.23 -18.63 -5.03
C TYR A 128 -9.41 -17.20 -4.53
N ALA A 129 -10.54 -16.92 -3.88
CA ALA A 129 -10.88 -15.62 -3.32
C ALA A 129 -11.34 -15.74 -1.86
N GLY A 130 -10.92 -14.81 -1.02
CA GLY A 130 -11.30 -14.78 0.38
C GLY A 130 -10.67 -13.61 1.12
N HIS A 131 -11.04 -13.48 2.40
CA HIS A 131 -10.48 -12.49 3.31
C HIS A 131 -10.36 -13.07 4.72
N GLN A 132 -9.54 -12.42 5.54
CA GLN A 132 -9.44 -12.69 6.97
C GLN A 132 -9.38 -11.36 7.72
N ILE A 133 -10.30 -11.19 8.67
CA ILE A 133 -10.32 -10.06 9.59
C ILE A 133 -9.58 -10.47 10.86
N GLY A 134 -8.67 -9.63 11.33
CA GLY A 134 -8.00 -9.71 12.62
C GLY A 134 -8.14 -8.42 13.41
N LYS A 135 -7.42 -8.34 14.54
CA LYS A 135 -7.42 -7.12 15.35
C LYS A 135 -6.75 -5.98 14.58
N ASN A 136 -7.51 -4.94 14.26
CA ASN A 136 -7.01 -3.74 13.58
C ASN A 136 -6.54 -3.97 12.13
N TYR A 137 -6.99 -5.00 11.43
CA TYR A 137 -6.67 -5.23 10.02
C TYR A 137 -7.66 -6.16 9.31
N SER A 138 -7.66 -6.09 7.99
CA SER A 138 -8.18 -7.13 7.10
C SER A 138 -7.22 -7.37 5.96
N VAL A 139 -6.98 -8.64 5.66
CA VAL A 139 -6.29 -9.11 4.45
C VAL A 139 -7.30 -9.75 3.52
N GLN A 140 -7.19 -9.50 2.23
CA GLN A 140 -8.09 -10.03 1.21
C GLN A 140 -7.33 -10.33 -0.08
N ALA A 141 -7.78 -11.37 -0.80
CA ALA A 141 -7.18 -11.80 -2.04
C ALA A 141 -8.22 -12.42 -2.97
N ASN A 142 -8.01 -12.30 -4.28
CA ASN A 142 -8.84 -12.92 -5.32
C ASN A 142 -7.98 -13.35 -6.50
N ILE A 143 -8.38 -14.44 -7.18
CA ILE A 143 -7.66 -15.11 -8.28
C ILE A 143 -6.25 -15.52 -7.83
N MET A 144 -6.16 -16.13 -6.69
CA MET A 144 -4.90 -16.61 -6.14
C MET A 144 -4.58 -18.04 -6.61
N GLU A 145 -3.30 -18.40 -6.52
CA GLU A 145 -2.88 -19.76 -6.80
C GLU A 145 -3.41 -20.76 -5.76
N LYS A 146 -3.59 -20.31 -4.50
CA LYS A 146 -3.99 -21.16 -3.36
C LYS A 146 -4.92 -20.44 -2.39
N PRO A 147 -5.78 -21.17 -1.67
CA PRO A 147 -6.63 -20.62 -0.62
C PRO A 147 -5.85 -20.25 0.67
N THR A 148 -4.56 -20.55 0.73
CA THR A 148 -3.68 -20.27 1.89
C THR A 148 -3.09 -18.86 1.87
N VAL A 149 -3.28 -18.10 0.78
CA VAL A 149 -2.68 -16.77 0.60
C VAL A 149 -3.08 -15.79 1.70
N TRP A 150 -4.38 -15.54 1.91
CA TRP A 150 -4.83 -14.59 2.93
C TRP A 150 -4.57 -15.05 4.38
N PRO A 151 -4.64 -16.35 4.74
CA PRO A 151 -4.16 -16.80 6.05
C PRO A 151 -2.67 -16.54 6.29
N ALA A 152 -1.82 -16.75 5.27
CA ALA A 152 -0.40 -16.47 5.36
C ALA A 152 -0.12 -14.96 5.53
N MET A 153 -0.86 -14.10 4.82
CA MET A 153 -0.80 -12.64 4.99
C MET A 153 -1.13 -12.23 6.42
N ALA A 154 -2.23 -12.76 6.97
CA ALA A 154 -2.67 -12.47 8.33
C ALA A 154 -1.58 -12.85 9.36
N MET A 155 -1.06 -14.08 9.25
CA MET A 155 -0.01 -14.58 10.14
C MET A 155 1.26 -13.73 10.05
N ALA A 156 1.67 -13.31 8.87
CA ALA A 156 2.86 -12.49 8.66
C ALA A 156 2.68 -11.10 9.28
N PHE A 157 1.52 -10.46 9.06
CA PHE A 157 1.20 -9.16 9.65
C PHE A 157 1.23 -9.19 11.19
N GLU A 158 0.65 -10.22 11.81
CA GLU A 158 0.59 -10.37 13.26
C GLU A 158 1.96 -10.65 13.90
N LYS A 159 2.79 -11.45 13.23
CA LYS A 159 4.12 -11.85 13.75
C LYS A 159 5.19 -10.79 13.55
N THR A 160 5.06 -9.96 12.52
CA THR A 160 6.10 -8.99 12.17
C THR A 160 6.09 -7.82 13.17
N ARG A 161 7.28 -7.47 13.63
CA ARG A 161 7.52 -6.28 14.43
C ARG A 161 8.08 -5.16 13.55
N GLY A 162 7.84 -3.92 13.93
CA GLY A 162 8.25 -2.75 13.17
C GLY A 162 7.09 -1.77 13.03
N ASP A 163 7.26 -0.77 12.18
CA ASP A 163 6.20 0.19 11.87
C ASP A 163 5.11 -0.44 10.99
N LEU A 164 4.06 0.35 10.70
CA LEU A 164 2.93 -0.14 9.90
C LEU A 164 3.36 -0.57 8.50
N ALA A 165 4.33 0.14 7.89
CA ALA A 165 4.84 -0.20 6.55
C ALA A 165 5.55 -1.56 6.54
N ASP A 166 6.40 -1.86 7.53
CA ASP A 166 7.09 -3.14 7.64
C ASP A 166 6.10 -4.30 7.79
N ARG A 167 5.09 -4.12 8.64
CA ARG A 167 4.06 -5.14 8.91
C ARG A 167 3.19 -5.41 7.68
N MET A 168 2.74 -4.35 6.99
CA MET A 168 1.97 -4.50 5.75
C MET A 168 2.82 -5.10 4.62
N MET A 169 4.09 -4.70 4.52
CA MET A 169 4.99 -5.28 3.52
C MET A 169 5.21 -6.78 3.75
N ALA A 170 5.35 -7.21 5.01
CA ALA A 170 5.46 -8.63 5.34
C ALA A 170 4.21 -9.43 4.94
N ALA A 171 3.01 -8.84 5.06
CA ALA A 171 1.78 -9.47 4.57
C ALA A 171 1.80 -9.65 3.04
N LEU A 172 2.21 -8.63 2.28
CA LEU A 172 2.33 -8.76 0.82
C LEU A 172 3.39 -9.80 0.41
N ASP A 173 4.53 -9.86 1.10
CA ASP A 173 5.56 -10.88 0.86
C ASP A 173 5.05 -12.30 1.14
N ALA A 174 4.28 -12.47 2.20
CA ALA A 174 3.69 -13.77 2.52
C ALA A 174 2.72 -14.23 1.44
N ALA A 175 1.91 -13.30 0.89
CA ALA A 175 1.04 -13.61 -0.25
C ALA A 175 1.84 -14.07 -1.46
N GLU A 176 2.90 -13.34 -1.82
CA GLU A 176 3.76 -13.68 -2.96
C GLU A 176 4.45 -15.04 -2.78
N ASN A 177 4.91 -15.34 -1.55
CA ASN A 177 5.58 -16.62 -1.22
C ASN A 177 4.61 -17.82 -1.26
N GLU A 178 3.31 -17.61 -1.03
CA GLU A 178 2.26 -18.63 -1.20
C GLU A 178 1.87 -18.88 -2.66
N GLY A 179 2.43 -18.12 -3.60
CA GLY A 179 2.15 -18.21 -5.04
C GLY A 179 1.52 -16.94 -5.61
N GLY A 180 0.89 -16.12 -4.77
CA GLY A 180 0.33 -14.82 -5.16
C GLY A 180 -0.77 -14.88 -6.20
N ASP A 181 -0.79 -13.90 -7.08
CA ASP A 181 -1.70 -13.78 -8.22
C ASP A 181 -1.36 -14.82 -9.30
N LEU A 182 -2.32 -15.68 -9.66
CA LEU A 182 -2.15 -16.75 -10.65
C LEU A 182 -1.63 -16.25 -12.02
N ARG A 183 -1.90 -15.01 -12.39
CA ARG A 183 -1.44 -14.40 -13.66
C ARG A 183 -0.02 -13.86 -13.59
N GLY A 184 0.53 -13.70 -12.39
CA GLY A 184 1.82 -13.09 -12.13
C GLY A 184 1.70 -11.76 -11.39
N LYS A 185 2.66 -10.86 -11.59
CA LYS A 185 2.84 -9.63 -10.85
C LYS A 185 3.19 -8.49 -11.78
N GLN A 186 2.65 -7.28 -11.52
CA GLN A 186 2.90 -6.13 -12.39
C GLN A 186 3.04 -4.82 -11.59
N SER A 187 2.18 -4.55 -10.63
CA SER A 187 2.20 -3.30 -9.87
C SER A 187 1.99 -3.52 -8.38
N ALA A 188 2.42 -2.56 -7.56
CA ALA A 188 2.20 -2.57 -6.12
C ALA A 188 2.09 -1.14 -5.59
N SER A 189 1.43 -0.97 -4.44
CA SER A 189 1.32 0.33 -3.80
C SER A 189 1.20 0.20 -2.30
N MET A 190 1.63 1.26 -1.59
CA MET A 190 1.44 1.44 -0.16
C MET A 190 1.05 2.88 0.12
N LEU A 191 -0.12 3.06 0.72
CA LEU A 191 -0.65 4.34 1.19
C LEU A 191 -0.81 4.30 2.70
N ILE A 192 -0.14 5.20 3.42
CA ILE A 192 -0.26 5.36 4.88
C ILE A 192 -0.57 6.82 5.18
N VAL A 193 -1.55 7.04 6.04
CA VAL A 193 -1.96 8.37 6.49
C VAL A 193 -1.83 8.50 8.00
N SER A 194 -1.69 9.73 8.48
CA SER A 194 -1.59 10.07 9.90
C SER A 194 -2.87 9.73 10.65
N GLY A 195 -2.73 9.27 11.90
CA GLY A 195 -3.86 9.13 12.81
C GLY A 195 -4.43 10.45 13.31
N LYS A 196 -3.65 11.54 13.22
CA LYS A 196 -4.03 12.87 13.66
C LYS A 196 -4.02 13.84 12.47
N PRO A 197 -5.20 14.22 11.94
CA PRO A 197 -5.27 15.13 10.83
C PRO A 197 -4.75 16.52 11.25
N THR A 198 -3.93 17.13 10.40
CA THR A 198 -3.41 18.49 10.62
C THR A 198 -4.33 19.56 10.03
N GLY A 199 -5.34 19.16 9.26
CA GLY A 199 -6.16 20.03 8.44
C GLY A 199 -5.47 20.45 7.12
N ILE A 200 -4.31 19.92 6.86
CA ILE A 200 -3.50 20.17 5.65
C ILE A 200 -3.29 18.82 4.93
N PRO A 201 -4.11 18.48 3.92
CA PRO A 201 -4.16 17.13 3.36
C PRO A 201 -2.81 16.54 2.94
N TRP A 202 -1.93 17.35 2.35
CA TRP A 202 -0.61 16.86 1.92
C TRP A 202 0.38 16.60 3.05
N LYS A 203 0.15 17.15 4.26
CA LYS A 203 0.93 16.84 5.48
C LYS A 203 0.43 15.60 6.19
N ASP A 204 -0.80 15.20 5.90
CA ASP A 204 -1.46 14.07 6.53
C ASP A 204 -1.10 12.73 5.86
N VAL A 205 -0.48 12.76 4.68
CA VAL A 205 0.05 11.59 4.00
C VAL A 205 1.45 11.29 4.56
N VAL A 206 1.57 10.15 5.25
CA VAL A 206 2.84 9.66 5.79
C VAL A 206 3.66 8.96 4.70
N MET A 207 2.99 8.20 3.84
CA MET A 207 3.61 7.47 2.73
C MET A 207 2.58 7.27 1.62
N ASP A 208 2.93 7.60 0.37
CA ASP A 208 2.20 7.23 -0.85
C ASP A 208 3.23 6.78 -1.88
N LEU A 209 3.43 5.47 -1.98
CA LEU A 209 4.41 4.87 -2.86
C LEU A 209 3.71 3.95 -3.85
N ARG A 210 4.04 4.09 -5.13
CA ARG A 210 3.44 3.36 -6.23
C ARG A 210 4.51 2.80 -7.16
N VAL A 211 4.33 1.54 -7.51
CA VAL A 211 5.06 0.85 -8.57
C VAL A 211 4.02 0.50 -9.64
N ASP A 212 3.96 1.29 -10.69
CA ASP A 212 2.89 1.19 -11.68
C ASP A 212 3.05 0.02 -12.64
N ASP A 213 4.29 -0.32 -13.00
CA ASP A 213 4.64 -1.42 -13.89
C ASP A 213 6.07 -1.90 -13.63
N HIS A 214 6.24 -3.11 -13.11
CA HIS A 214 7.55 -3.70 -12.84
C HIS A 214 7.47 -5.23 -12.75
N PRO A 215 8.45 -6.00 -13.25
CA PRO A 215 8.44 -7.47 -13.17
C PRO A 215 8.58 -8.01 -11.73
N THR A 216 9.08 -7.20 -10.79
CA THR A 216 9.18 -7.54 -9.37
C THR A 216 8.70 -6.39 -8.49
N PRO A 217 7.37 -6.08 -8.51
CA PRO A 217 6.84 -4.84 -7.92
C PRO A 217 7.04 -4.76 -6.40
N LEU A 218 6.98 -5.87 -5.67
CA LEU A 218 7.22 -5.86 -4.22
C LEU A 218 8.68 -5.57 -3.88
N LYS A 219 9.63 -6.08 -4.68
CA LYS A 219 11.05 -5.76 -4.49
C LYS A 219 11.31 -4.27 -4.71
N GLU A 220 10.67 -3.71 -5.74
CA GLU A 220 10.77 -2.29 -6.04
C GLU A 220 10.07 -1.44 -4.97
N LEU A 221 8.88 -1.84 -4.50
CA LEU A 221 8.18 -1.14 -3.41
C LEU A 221 9.03 -1.11 -2.12
N LYS A 222 9.71 -2.20 -1.76
CA LYS A 222 10.66 -2.21 -0.64
C LYS A 222 11.80 -1.23 -0.83
N ARG A 223 12.35 -1.16 -2.04
CA ARG A 223 13.39 -0.18 -2.38
C ARG A 223 12.87 1.25 -2.18
N LEU A 224 11.66 1.55 -2.66
CA LEU A 224 11.03 2.86 -2.50
C LEU A 224 10.74 3.19 -1.03
N ILE A 225 10.28 2.24 -0.21
CA ILE A 225 10.09 2.43 1.24
C ILE A 225 11.41 2.83 1.91
N ARG A 226 12.51 2.15 1.57
CA ARG A 226 13.84 2.46 2.10
C ARG A 226 14.29 3.88 1.72
N ILE A 227 14.12 4.25 0.45
CA ILE A 227 14.43 5.60 -0.04
C ILE A 227 13.54 6.65 0.65
N HIS A 228 12.24 6.40 0.75
CA HIS A 228 11.32 7.31 1.44
C HIS A 228 11.77 7.59 2.87
N ARG A 229 12.18 6.56 3.64
CA ARG A 229 12.73 6.71 4.99
C ARG A 229 14.02 7.54 5.00
N ALA A 230 14.89 7.33 4.02
CA ALA A 230 16.12 8.13 3.90
C ALA A 230 15.79 9.63 3.76
N TYR A 231 14.88 9.98 2.86
CA TYR A 231 14.46 11.36 2.65
C TYR A 231 13.66 11.94 3.83
N GLN A 232 12.88 11.14 4.54
CA GLN A 232 12.25 11.59 5.80
C GLN A 232 13.31 12.01 6.84
N HIS A 233 14.39 11.22 6.98
CA HIS A 233 15.50 11.57 7.86
C HIS A 233 16.29 12.80 7.36
N ALA A 234 16.53 12.92 6.06
CA ALA A 234 17.18 14.08 5.48
C ALA A 234 16.40 15.38 5.76
N ASN A 235 15.09 15.39 5.44
CA ASN A 235 14.18 16.52 5.70
C ASN A 235 14.12 16.89 7.19
N LYS A 236 14.20 15.88 8.08
CA LYS A 236 14.25 16.12 9.52
C LYS A 236 15.58 16.73 9.95
N GLY A 237 16.68 16.33 9.31
CA GLY A 237 17.99 16.95 9.46
C GLY A 237 17.97 18.42 9.06
N ASP A 238 17.40 18.75 7.89
CA ASP A 238 17.23 20.13 7.41
C ASP A 238 16.43 20.96 8.41
N HIS A 239 15.34 20.44 8.92
CA HIS A 239 14.53 21.13 9.92
C HIS A 239 15.31 21.38 11.23
N TYR A 240 16.11 20.44 11.71
CA TYR A 240 16.97 20.68 12.88
C TYR A 240 18.04 21.73 12.60
N LEU A 241 18.58 21.76 11.38
CA LEU A 241 19.54 22.76 10.96
C LEU A 241 18.94 24.18 10.98
N GLU A 242 17.70 24.34 10.46
CA GLU A 242 16.95 25.61 10.55
C GLU A 242 16.76 26.10 12.00
N LEU A 243 16.63 25.15 12.95
CA LEU A 243 16.50 25.43 14.37
C LEU A 243 17.86 25.66 15.08
N GLY A 244 19.00 25.62 14.36
CA GLY A 244 20.33 25.71 14.92
C GLY A 244 20.79 24.48 15.73
N LYS A 245 20.08 23.34 15.60
CA LYS A 245 20.37 22.09 16.30
C LYS A 245 21.28 21.20 15.46
N ILE A 246 22.56 21.57 15.40
CA ILE A 246 23.54 20.94 14.49
C ILE A 246 23.74 19.45 14.79
N ASP A 247 23.88 19.07 16.08
CA ASP A 247 24.16 17.70 16.46
C ASP A 247 22.98 16.77 16.09
N GLU A 248 21.74 17.22 16.35
CA GLU A 248 20.54 16.47 15.96
C GLU A 248 20.41 16.37 14.43
N ALA A 249 20.74 17.44 13.69
CA ALA A 249 20.76 17.41 12.23
C ALA A 249 21.75 16.37 11.70
N MET A 250 22.97 16.33 12.24
CA MET A 250 24.00 15.36 11.84
C MET A 250 23.58 13.91 12.13
N ILE A 251 22.91 13.66 13.24
CA ILE A 251 22.35 12.32 13.55
C ILE A 251 21.33 11.90 12.48
N GLU A 252 20.42 12.79 12.11
CA GLU A 252 19.38 12.47 11.11
C GLU A 252 19.97 12.30 9.70
N TYR A 253 20.94 13.10 9.28
CA TYR A 253 21.66 12.90 8.01
C TYR A 253 22.42 11.58 7.99
N GLY A 254 23.04 11.19 9.11
CA GLY A 254 23.70 9.88 9.25
C GLY A 254 22.71 8.71 9.06
N ARG A 255 21.50 8.83 9.62
CA ARG A 255 20.42 7.85 9.41
C ARG A 255 19.95 7.82 7.95
N ALA A 256 19.79 8.98 7.32
CA ALA A 256 19.43 9.07 5.91
C ALA A 256 20.42 8.28 5.03
N SER A 257 21.73 8.48 5.23
CA SER A 257 22.78 7.76 4.51
C SER A 257 22.79 6.25 4.79
N GLN A 258 22.39 5.80 5.98
CA GLN A 258 22.26 4.37 6.30
C GLN A 258 21.09 3.71 5.56
N PHE A 259 19.95 4.43 5.38
CA PHE A 259 18.81 3.91 4.63
C PHE A 259 19.06 3.86 3.12
N TYR A 260 19.87 4.77 2.57
CA TYR A 260 20.14 4.84 1.13
C TYR A 260 21.62 5.13 0.86
N PRO A 261 22.52 4.19 1.17
CA PRO A 261 23.98 4.38 1.04
C PRO A 261 24.48 4.50 -0.40
N GLU A 262 23.65 4.10 -1.38
CA GLU A 262 23.95 4.20 -2.80
C GLU A 262 23.78 5.66 -3.33
N ASN A 263 23.11 6.54 -2.58
CA ASN A 263 22.91 7.92 -2.98
C ASN A 263 24.02 8.83 -2.39
N PRO A 264 24.94 9.35 -3.21
CA PRO A 264 26.02 10.22 -2.74
C PRO A 264 25.53 11.60 -2.28
N GLU A 265 24.33 12.03 -2.67
CA GLU A 265 23.75 13.32 -2.28
C GLU A 265 23.54 13.42 -0.76
N LEU A 266 23.10 12.35 -0.11
CA LEU A 266 22.78 12.36 1.33
C LEU A 266 24.01 12.65 2.19
N PRO A 267 25.17 11.96 2.07
CA PRO A 267 26.38 12.33 2.78
C PRO A 267 26.96 13.67 2.30
N TYR A 268 26.77 14.05 1.04
CA TYR A 268 27.21 15.36 0.53
C TYR A 268 26.62 16.53 1.33
N TRP A 269 25.31 16.54 1.59
CA TRP A 269 24.67 17.59 2.37
C TRP A 269 25.13 17.61 3.82
N SER A 270 25.45 16.45 4.42
CA SER A 270 26.11 16.40 5.72
C SER A 270 27.47 17.14 5.72
N ALA A 271 28.27 16.91 4.68
CA ALA A 271 29.57 17.58 4.52
C ALA A 271 29.42 19.09 4.30
N VAL A 272 28.43 19.54 3.51
CA VAL A 272 28.09 20.96 3.32
C VAL A 272 27.73 21.59 4.64
N THR A 273 26.91 20.96 5.47
CA THR A 273 26.55 21.44 6.81
C THR A 273 27.77 21.61 7.70
N LEU A 274 28.64 20.58 7.78
CA LEU A 274 29.89 20.66 8.56
C LEU A 274 30.81 21.76 8.08
N ALA A 275 30.96 21.93 6.76
CA ALA A 275 31.79 23.03 6.21
C ALA A 275 31.19 24.40 6.54
N GLY A 276 29.86 24.54 6.49
CA GLY A 276 29.16 25.81 6.83
C GLY A 276 29.35 26.27 8.26
N ILE A 277 29.52 25.34 9.20
CA ILE A 277 29.82 25.65 10.62
C ILE A 277 31.33 25.71 10.90
N GLY A 278 32.20 25.57 9.88
CA GLY A 278 33.64 25.65 9.99
C GLY A 278 34.36 24.35 10.37
N ASP A 279 33.65 23.21 10.53
CA ASP A 279 34.26 21.91 10.83
C ASP A 279 34.77 21.22 9.56
N LEU A 280 35.76 21.82 8.93
CA LEU A 280 36.39 21.32 7.70
C LEU A 280 37.10 19.97 7.91
N GLN A 281 37.58 19.69 9.11
CA GLN A 281 38.23 18.40 9.40
C GLN A 281 37.29 17.22 9.22
N LYS A 282 36.02 17.36 9.60
CA LYS A 282 35.00 16.34 9.39
C LYS A 282 34.38 16.37 7.99
N ALA A 283 34.24 17.56 7.39
CA ALA A 283 33.65 17.73 6.07
C ALA A 283 34.50 17.13 4.94
N LEU A 284 35.81 17.40 4.94
CA LEU A 284 36.71 17.00 3.83
C LEU A 284 36.75 15.48 3.55
N PRO A 285 36.83 14.60 4.55
CA PRO A 285 36.76 13.16 4.30
C PRO A 285 35.48 12.72 3.60
N ILE A 286 34.32 13.27 4.00
CA ILE A 286 33.03 12.95 3.42
C ILE A 286 32.97 13.44 1.98
N PHE A 287 33.40 14.67 1.69
CA PHE A 287 33.48 15.15 0.30
C PHE A 287 34.34 14.26 -0.59
N ARG A 288 35.50 13.81 -0.11
CA ARG A 288 36.36 12.89 -0.87
C ARG A 288 35.63 11.57 -1.17
N GLU A 289 35.01 10.96 -0.17
CA GLU A 289 34.26 9.71 -0.36
C GLU A 289 33.13 9.86 -1.40
N VAL A 290 32.44 11.01 -1.39
CA VAL A 290 31.34 11.30 -2.33
C VAL A 290 31.83 11.51 -3.75
N PHE A 291 32.98 12.17 -3.94
CA PHE A 291 33.55 12.44 -5.26
C PHE A 291 34.28 11.25 -5.88
N ASP A 292 34.67 10.27 -5.06
CA ASP A 292 35.33 9.04 -5.53
C ASP A 292 34.32 7.94 -5.96
N LYS A 293 33.02 8.14 -5.74
CA LYS A 293 31.90 7.27 -6.15
C LYS A 293 31.29 7.71 -7.47
#